data_79453f744847be54b1acc802f0d3c2ad
#
_entry.id   79453f744847be54b1acc802f0d3c2ad
#
_cell.length_a   1.000
_cell.length_b   1.000
_cell.length_c   1.000
_cell.angle_alpha   90.00
_cell.angle_beta   90.00
_cell.angle_gamma   90.00
#
_symmetry.space_group_name_H-M   'P 1'
#
loop_
_entity.id
_entity.type
_entity.pdbx_description
1 polymer ?
#
loop_
_entity_poly.entity_id
_entity_poly.type
_entity_poly.pdbx_seq_one_letter_code
_entity_poly.pdbx_strand_id
1 'polypeptide(L)'
;QVGGKPIADCLQCNVCQKTGKCVFKDDGVNDFVEKAKSADGFVFATPVYFAHPSGRIYDFLDRAFYSAGGDEVYDVFKFKPGAAVAVARRGGTTAALDGLNKYFGIAQMPVAGSTYWNMVHGLYGEEAPQDEEGMQTMMNLARNMVWM
;
A
#
# COMPACT_ATOMS: atom_id res chain seq x y z
N GLN A 1 -0.77 9.52 -6.01
CA GLN A 1 -0.77 8.48 -7.03
C GLN A 1 0.64 8.10 -7.41
N VAL A 2 0.96 6.81 -7.29
CA VAL A 2 2.25 6.24 -7.66
C VAL A 2 2.17 5.81 -9.12
N GLY A 3 2.45 6.65 -10.08
CA GLY A 3 2.17 6.18 -11.43
C GLY A 3 2.59 7.03 -12.61
N GLY A 4 3.00 8.25 -12.37
CA GLY A 4 3.37 9.16 -13.47
C GLY A 4 4.78 8.92 -14.05
N LYS A 5 5.68 8.29 -13.27
CA LYS A 5 7.05 8.00 -13.65
C LYS A 5 7.43 6.55 -13.35
N PRO A 6 8.43 5.97 -14.01
CA PRO A 6 8.99 4.69 -13.61
C PRO A 6 9.49 4.74 -12.16
N ILE A 7 9.26 3.67 -11.42
CA ILE A 7 9.82 3.47 -10.08
C ILE A 7 10.79 2.31 -10.18
N ALA A 8 12.01 2.50 -9.70
CA ALA A 8 13.01 1.44 -9.66
C ALA A 8 12.75 0.53 -8.46
N ASP A 9 13.04 -0.74 -8.62
CA ASP A 9 13.07 -1.72 -7.56
C ASP A 9 14.16 -1.43 -6.52
N CYS A 10 14.07 -2.08 -5.35
CA CYS A 10 15.06 -1.98 -4.30
C CYS A 10 16.37 -2.70 -4.70
N LEU A 11 17.47 -1.96 -4.75
CA LEU A 11 18.80 -2.51 -5.06
C LEU A 11 19.50 -3.17 -3.86
N GLN A 12 18.87 -3.17 -2.69
CA GLN A 12 19.47 -3.62 -1.44
C GLN A 12 20.88 -3.01 -1.18
N CYS A 13 21.08 -1.77 -1.60
CA CYS A 13 22.38 -1.06 -1.46
C CYS A 13 22.68 -0.64 -0.02
N ASN A 14 21.73 -0.75 0.89
CA ASN A 14 21.83 -0.42 2.32
C ASN A 14 22.22 1.06 2.63
N VAL A 15 22.14 1.96 1.67
CA VAL A 15 22.39 3.40 1.90
C VAL A 15 21.37 3.96 2.89
N CYS A 16 20.10 3.55 2.78
CA CYS A 16 19.03 4.00 3.66
C CYS A 16 19.24 3.62 5.13
N GLN A 17 19.91 2.50 5.41
CA GLN A 17 20.24 2.07 6.77
C GLN A 17 21.19 3.05 7.49
N LYS A 18 21.97 3.82 6.72
CA LYS A 18 22.92 4.82 7.25
C LYS A 18 22.35 6.24 7.20
N THR A 19 21.49 6.52 6.24
CA THR A 19 21.05 7.90 5.95
C THR A 19 19.59 8.16 6.29
N GLY A 20 18.80 7.10 6.57
CA GLY A 20 17.34 7.19 6.73
C GLY A 20 16.59 7.53 5.44
N LYS A 21 17.24 7.47 4.27
CA LYS A 21 16.65 7.83 2.98
C LYS A 21 17.09 6.88 1.87
N CYS A 22 16.18 6.53 0.98
CA CYS A 22 16.50 5.78 -0.22
C CYS A 22 17.46 6.56 -1.12
N VAL A 23 18.39 5.86 -1.78
CA VAL A 23 19.37 6.45 -2.69
C VAL A 23 18.74 7.10 -3.92
N PHE A 24 17.61 6.58 -4.40
CA PHE A 24 16.82 7.18 -5.47
C PHE A 24 16.02 8.38 -4.95
N LYS A 25 16.07 9.51 -5.67
CA LYS A 25 15.55 10.78 -5.12
C LYS A 25 14.32 11.32 -5.86
N ASP A 26 14.07 10.87 -7.09
CA ASP A 26 13.17 11.59 -8.01
C ASP A 26 11.85 10.85 -8.30
N ASP A 27 11.48 9.87 -7.49
CA ASP A 27 10.32 9.01 -7.71
C ASP A 27 9.25 9.06 -6.59
N GLY A 28 9.42 9.93 -5.63
CA GLY A 28 8.45 10.21 -4.57
C GLY A 28 8.51 9.26 -3.37
N VAL A 29 9.38 8.24 -3.35
CA VAL A 29 9.48 7.30 -2.21
C VAL A 29 9.94 8.02 -0.95
N ASN A 30 11.00 8.81 -1.01
CA ASN A 30 11.50 9.56 0.14
C ASN A 30 10.49 10.59 0.65
N ASP A 31 9.78 11.27 -0.25
CA ASP A 31 8.73 12.23 0.11
C ASP A 31 7.56 11.54 0.79
N PHE A 32 7.20 10.34 0.34
CA PHE A 32 6.18 9.53 0.98
C PHE A 32 6.58 9.13 2.39
N VAL A 33 7.80 8.60 2.58
CA VAL A 33 8.29 8.19 3.91
C VAL A 33 8.32 9.39 4.87
N GLU A 34 8.71 10.56 4.40
CA GLU A 34 8.67 11.77 5.23
C GLU A 34 7.24 12.14 5.66
N LYS A 35 6.29 12.10 4.74
CA LYS A 35 4.87 12.34 5.04
C LYS A 35 4.27 11.24 5.94
N ALA A 36 4.72 10.01 5.77
CA ALA A 36 4.24 8.88 6.56
C ALA A 36 4.50 9.01 8.06
N LYS A 37 5.53 9.78 8.46
CA LYS A 37 5.84 10.04 9.87
C LYS A 37 4.67 10.68 10.61
N SER A 38 3.94 11.57 9.97
CA SER A 38 2.79 12.28 10.54
C SER A 38 1.42 11.70 10.18
N ALA A 39 1.39 10.62 9.42
CA ALA A 39 0.13 9.95 9.07
C ALA A 39 -0.34 9.04 10.20
N ASP A 40 -1.65 8.95 10.42
CA ASP A 40 -2.27 8.10 11.44
C ASP A 40 -2.57 6.68 10.93
N GLY A 41 -2.60 6.47 9.61
CA GLY A 41 -2.85 5.17 8.99
C GLY A 41 -2.62 5.20 7.48
N PHE A 42 -2.69 4.02 6.83
CA PHE A 42 -2.33 3.88 5.42
C PHE A 42 -3.34 3.03 4.65
N VAL A 43 -3.69 3.47 3.44
CA VAL A 43 -4.41 2.66 2.46
C VAL A 43 -3.55 2.53 1.20
N PHE A 44 -3.22 1.29 0.84
CA PHE A 44 -2.52 1.00 -0.41
C PHE A 44 -3.47 0.33 -1.39
N ALA A 45 -3.78 1.03 -2.47
CA ALA A 45 -4.69 0.55 -3.51
C ALA A 45 -3.93 0.21 -4.80
N THR A 46 -4.32 -0.89 -5.44
CA THR A 46 -3.66 -1.38 -6.65
C THR A 46 -4.64 -1.95 -7.66
N PRO A 47 -4.44 -1.73 -8.97
CA PRO A 47 -5.04 -2.58 -9.97
C PRO A 47 -4.46 -3.99 -9.91
N VAL A 48 -5.25 -4.98 -10.32
CA VAL A 48 -4.81 -6.38 -10.39
C VAL A 48 -4.36 -6.71 -11.81
N TYR A 49 -3.12 -7.14 -11.95
CA TYR A 49 -2.56 -7.64 -13.21
C TYR A 49 -2.06 -9.07 -13.01
N PHE A 50 -2.56 -10.04 -13.79
CA PHE A 50 -2.19 -11.45 -13.68
C PHE A 50 -2.32 -12.02 -12.25
N ALA A 51 -3.40 -11.64 -11.55
CA ALA A 51 -3.68 -11.99 -10.15
C ALA A 51 -2.66 -11.44 -9.13
N HIS A 52 -1.86 -10.44 -9.48
CA HIS A 52 -0.92 -9.74 -8.61
C HIS A 52 -1.25 -8.26 -8.49
N PRO A 53 -0.80 -7.58 -7.44
CA PRO A 53 -0.67 -6.13 -7.45
C PRO A 53 0.18 -5.66 -8.64
N SER A 54 0.03 -4.43 -9.08
CA SER A 54 0.93 -3.90 -10.10
C SER A 54 2.38 -3.95 -9.61
N GLY A 55 3.34 -4.31 -10.48
CA GLY A 55 4.76 -4.33 -10.11
C GLY A 55 5.23 -3.02 -9.50
N ARG A 56 4.71 -1.90 -10.02
CA ARG A 56 5.04 -0.57 -9.52
C ARG A 56 4.70 -0.33 -8.04
N ILE A 57 3.61 -0.90 -7.52
CA ILE A 57 3.32 -0.74 -6.10
C ILE A 57 4.29 -1.56 -5.25
N TYR A 58 4.74 -2.71 -5.72
CA TYR A 58 5.77 -3.48 -5.05
C TYR A 58 7.10 -2.73 -5.03
N ASP A 59 7.58 -2.24 -6.18
CA ASP A 59 8.82 -1.45 -6.27
C ASP A 59 8.79 -0.26 -5.30
N PHE A 60 7.63 0.39 -5.21
CA PHE A 60 7.42 1.52 -4.30
C PHE A 60 7.45 1.08 -2.83
N LEU A 61 6.68 0.05 -2.47
CA LEU A 61 6.53 -0.40 -1.08
C LEU A 61 7.81 -1.05 -0.55
N ASP A 62 8.50 -1.87 -1.35
CA ASP A 62 9.79 -2.46 -0.98
C ASP A 62 10.78 -1.39 -0.55
N ARG A 63 10.85 -0.31 -1.29
CA ARG A 63 11.74 0.79 -0.97
C ARG A 63 11.23 1.67 0.16
N ALA A 64 9.93 1.96 0.20
CA ALA A 64 9.34 2.77 1.25
C ALA A 64 9.49 2.11 2.62
N PHE A 65 9.10 0.84 2.73
CA PHE A 65 9.19 0.11 3.99
C PHE A 65 10.64 -0.16 4.41
N TYR A 66 11.52 -0.52 3.45
CA TYR A 66 12.92 -0.77 3.76
C TYR A 66 13.69 0.50 4.17
N SER A 67 13.33 1.66 3.65
CA SER A 67 13.98 2.93 3.99
C SER A 67 13.35 3.67 5.17
N ALA A 68 12.19 3.23 5.63
CA ALA A 68 11.44 3.88 6.71
C ALA A 68 11.95 3.55 8.12
N GLY A 69 12.99 2.75 8.23
CA GLY A 69 13.64 2.45 9.50
C GLY A 69 14.71 3.49 9.81
N GLY A 70 14.63 4.10 11.01
CA GLY A 70 15.76 4.79 11.61
C GLY A 70 16.56 3.80 12.47
N ASP A 71 16.66 4.05 13.77
CA ASP A 71 17.28 3.14 14.74
C ASP A 71 16.46 1.85 14.94
N GLU A 72 15.14 1.90 14.68
CA GLU A 72 14.25 0.74 14.67
C GLU A 72 13.66 0.50 13.29
N VAL A 73 13.65 -0.76 12.84
CA VAL A 73 13.10 -1.18 11.56
C VAL A 73 11.59 -0.91 11.54
N TYR A 74 11.10 -0.27 10.47
CA TYR A 74 9.67 0.06 10.25
C TYR A 74 9.04 1.05 11.24
N ASP A 75 9.79 1.79 12.03
CA ASP A 75 9.28 2.67 13.08
C ASP A 75 8.22 3.67 12.57
N VAL A 76 8.36 4.16 11.34
CA VAL A 76 7.41 5.06 10.70
C VAL A 76 6.01 4.45 10.54
N PHE A 77 5.91 3.14 10.37
CA PHE A 77 4.65 2.43 10.11
C PHE A 77 4.07 1.69 11.32
N LYS A 78 4.92 1.34 12.27
CA LYS A 78 4.59 0.51 13.43
C LYS A 78 3.38 1.05 14.20
N PHE A 79 2.44 0.14 14.50
CA PHE A 79 1.21 0.41 15.25
C PHE A 79 0.18 1.34 14.57
N LYS A 80 0.44 1.80 13.36
CA LYS A 80 -0.54 2.56 12.57
C LYS A 80 -1.41 1.60 11.76
N PRO A 81 -2.73 1.80 11.69
CA PRO A 81 -3.61 0.91 10.92
C PRO A 81 -3.27 0.97 9.42
N GLY A 82 -3.29 -0.21 8.80
CA GLY A 82 -3.06 -0.36 7.37
C GLY A 82 -4.20 -1.11 6.69
N ALA A 83 -4.51 -0.73 5.45
CA ALA A 83 -5.45 -1.45 4.61
C ALA A 83 -4.92 -1.58 3.18
N ALA A 84 -5.08 -2.77 2.61
CA ALA A 84 -4.89 -3.00 1.19
C ALA A 84 -6.24 -2.94 0.47
N VAL A 85 -6.26 -2.39 -0.75
CA VAL A 85 -7.42 -2.38 -1.64
C VAL A 85 -7.00 -2.88 -3.02
N ALA A 86 -7.76 -3.81 -3.58
CA ALA A 86 -7.50 -4.35 -4.91
C ALA A 86 -8.66 -4.07 -5.86
N VAL A 87 -8.35 -3.55 -7.05
CA VAL A 87 -9.34 -3.31 -8.10
C VAL A 87 -9.07 -4.22 -9.28
N ALA A 88 -10.05 -5.00 -9.71
CA ALA A 88 -9.92 -5.93 -10.82
C ALA A 88 -11.19 -5.98 -11.68
N ARG A 89 -11.02 -6.38 -12.94
CA ARG A 89 -12.16 -6.72 -13.78
C ARG A 89 -12.97 -7.90 -13.20
N ARG A 90 -12.29 -8.93 -12.67
CA ARG A 90 -12.90 -10.16 -12.11
C ARG A 90 -12.03 -10.79 -11.02
N GLY A 91 -11.16 -11.72 -11.39
CA GLY A 91 -10.39 -12.55 -10.47
C GLY A 91 -9.04 -11.97 -10.04
N GLY A 92 -8.47 -12.52 -8.97
CA GLY A 92 -7.12 -12.23 -8.50
C GLY A 92 -7.01 -11.18 -7.39
N THR A 93 -8.12 -10.59 -6.97
CA THR A 93 -8.12 -9.57 -5.90
C THR A 93 -7.62 -10.11 -4.57
N THR A 94 -8.05 -11.29 -4.15
CA THR A 94 -7.62 -11.89 -2.88
C THR A 94 -6.12 -12.17 -2.86
N ALA A 95 -5.56 -12.73 -3.94
CA ALA A 95 -4.12 -12.95 -4.04
C ALA A 95 -3.32 -11.63 -4.02
N ALA A 96 -3.87 -10.58 -4.65
CA ALA A 96 -3.27 -9.24 -4.59
C ALA A 96 -3.30 -8.65 -3.17
N LEU A 97 -4.40 -8.81 -2.44
CA LEU A 97 -4.51 -8.38 -1.04
C LEU A 97 -3.52 -9.12 -0.14
N ASP A 98 -3.36 -10.44 -0.31
CA ASP A 98 -2.40 -11.24 0.45
C ASP A 98 -0.96 -10.73 0.27
N GLY A 99 -0.61 -10.33 -0.95
CA GLY A 99 0.68 -9.75 -1.26
C GLY A 99 0.94 -8.45 -0.49
N LEU A 100 -0.03 -7.53 -0.50
CA LEU A 100 0.09 -6.23 0.18
C LEU A 100 0.02 -6.36 1.71
N ASN A 101 -0.80 -7.27 2.24
CA ASN A 101 -0.93 -7.48 3.68
C ASN A 101 0.37 -7.95 4.35
N LYS A 102 1.32 -8.52 3.61
CA LYS A 102 2.64 -8.92 4.13
C LYS A 102 3.45 -7.72 4.63
N TYR A 103 3.34 -6.57 3.97
CA TYR A 103 4.00 -5.34 4.43
C TYR A 103 3.48 -4.89 5.78
N PHE A 104 2.16 -4.95 5.96
CA PHE A 104 1.55 -4.58 7.25
C PHE A 104 1.97 -5.54 8.37
N GLY A 105 1.92 -6.85 8.09
CA GLY A 105 2.28 -7.87 9.07
C GLY A 105 3.71 -7.71 9.61
N ILE A 106 4.69 -7.57 8.71
CA ILE A 106 6.09 -7.43 9.13
C ILE A 106 6.37 -6.09 9.83
N ALA A 107 5.63 -5.04 9.47
CA ALA A 107 5.78 -3.72 10.07
C ALA A 107 4.96 -3.53 11.37
N GLN A 108 4.39 -4.60 11.92
CA GLN A 108 3.58 -4.58 13.14
C GLN A 108 2.38 -3.60 13.06
N MET A 109 1.81 -3.47 11.87
CA MET A 109 0.63 -2.65 11.64
C MET A 109 -0.64 -3.48 11.84
N PRO A 110 -1.64 -3.01 12.60
CA PRO A 110 -2.95 -3.64 12.60
C PRO A 110 -3.60 -3.51 11.22
N VAL A 111 -4.11 -4.62 10.69
CA VAL A 111 -4.76 -4.65 9.37
C VAL A 111 -6.25 -4.37 9.53
N ALA A 112 -6.72 -3.30 8.89
CA ALA A 112 -8.13 -2.96 8.88
C ALA A 112 -8.89 -3.81 7.86
N GLY A 113 -9.91 -4.51 8.32
CA GLY A 113 -10.87 -5.23 7.49
C GLY A 113 -12.14 -4.41 7.24
N SER A 114 -13.02 -4.94 6.40
CA SER A 114 -14.34 -4.40 6.13
C SER A 114 -15.41 -5.49 6.24
N THR A 115 -16.59 -5.26 5.69
CA THR A 115 -17.70 -6.23 5.61
C THR A 115 -17.45 -7.35 4.60
N TYR A 116 -16.50 -7.17 3.72
CA TYR A 116 -15.99 -8.16 2.78
C TYR A 116 -14.49 -7.90 2.54
N TRP A 117 -13.80 -8.71 1.72
CA TRP A 117 -12.43 -8.40 1.32
C TRP A 117 -12.39 -7.04 0.61
N ASN A 118 -11.37 -6.27 0.88
CA ASN A 118 -11.23 -4.89 0.40
C ASN A 118 -10.99 -4.84 -1.12
N MET A 119 -12.01 -5.13 -1.89
CA MET A 119 -11.94 -5.18 -3.35
C MET A 119 -13.07 -4.40 -4.01
N VAL A 120 -12.79 -3.94 -5.23
CA VAL A 120 -13.77 -3.31 -6.11
C VAL A 120 -13.61 -3.90 -7.51
N HIS A 121 -14.71 -4.09 -8.24
CA HIS A 121 -14.69 -4.62 -9.59
C HIS A 121 -14.96 -3.54 -10.64
N GLY A 122 -14.18 -3.57 -11.71
CA GLY A 122 -14.30 -2.70 -12.88
C GLY A 122 -13.11 -2.90 -13.81
N LEU A 123 -13.34 -2.85 -15.11
CA LEU A 123 -12.28 -2.89 -16.13
C LEU A 123 -11.70 -1.49 -16.35
N TYR A 124 -12.57 -0.48 -16.34
CA TYR A 124 -12.22 0.93 -16.52
C TYR A 124 -12.54 1.72 -15.26
N GLY A 125 -11.92 2.89 -15.13
CA GLY A 125 -12.07 3.72 -13.93
C GLY A 125 -13.51 4.16 -13.67
N GLU A 126 -14.29 4.36 -14.71
CA GLU A 126 -15.71 4.72 -14.64
C GLU A 126 -16.64 3.58 -14.22
N GLU A 127 -16.19 2.33 -14.29
CA GLU A 127 -16.97 1.17 -13.88
C GLU A 127 -16.85 0.88 -12.38
N ALA A 128 -15.70 1.15 -11.79
CA ALA A 128 -15.46 0.88 -10.37
C ALA A 128 -16.49 1.53 -9.43
N PRO A 129 -16.94 2.77 -9.63
CA PRO A 129 -18.02 3.36 -8.83
C PRO A 129 -19.39 2.71 -9.01
N GLN A 130 -19.58 1.87 -10.04
CA GLN A 130 -20.84 1.16 -10.31
C GLN A 130 -20.91 -0.19 -9.55
N ASP A 131 -19.81 -0.65 -8.98
CA ASP A 131 -19.77 -1.80 -8.07
C ASP A 131 -20.28 -1.37 -6.69
N GLU A 132 -21.61 -1.43 -6.50
CA GLU A 132 -22.27 -0.98 -5.27
C GLU A 132 -21.75 -1.71 -4.02
N GLU A 133 -21.51 -3.03 -4.11
CA GLU A 133 -20.97 -3.83 -3.01
C GLU A 133 -19.54 -3.43 -2.69
N GLY A 134 -18.69 -3.28 -3.72
CA GLY A 134 -17.31 -2.81 -3.57
C GLY A 134 -17.26 -1.41 -2.96
N MET A 135 -18.08 -0.49 -3.41
CA MET A 135 -18.15 0.87 -2.85
C MET A 135 -18.64 0.87 -1.40
N GLN A 136 -19.64 0.06 -1.06
CA GLN A 136 -20.09 -0.07 0.32
C GLN A 136 -18.99 -0.67 1.21
N THR A 137 -18.25 -1.65 0.70
CA THR A 137 -17.08 -2.23 1.36
C THR A 137 -16.02 -1.17 1.64
N MET A 138 -15.71 -0.28 0.68
CA MET A 138 -14.77 0.82 0.88
C MET A 138 -15.25 1.82 1.93
N MET A 139 -16.54 2.15 1.95
CA MET A 139 -17.10 3.04 2.98
C MET A 139 -17.00 2.45 4.38
N ASN A 140 -17.25 1.16 4.52
CA ASN A 140 -17.12 0.46 5.80
C ASN A 140 -15.66 0.34 6.24
N LEU A 141 -14.75 0.07 5.28
CA LEU A 141 -13.31 0.09 5.54
C LEU A 141 -12.86 1.44 6.13
N ALA A 142 -13.28 2.54 5.49
CA ALA A 142 -12.93 3.88 5.96
C ALA A 142 -13.42 4.13 7.41
N ARG A 143 -14.65 3.73 7.72
CA ARG A 143 -15.19 3.83 9.09
C ARG A 143 -14.38 3.00 10.10
N ASN A 144 -14.00 1.78 9.73
CA ASN A 144 -13.22 0.90 10.59
C ASN A 144 -11.82 1.47 10.85
N MET A 145 -11.18 2.05 9.82
CA MET A 145 -9.88 2.69 9.99
C MET A 145 -9.94 3.92 10.91
N VAL A 146 -11.01 4.70 10.82
CA VAL A 146 -11.21 5.85 11.73
C VAL A 146 -11.48 5.40 13.17
N TRP A 147 -12.12 4.24 13.34
CA TRP A 147 -12.39 3.68 14.67
C TRP A 147 -11.11 3.14 15.34
N MET A 148 -10.18 2.61 14.57
CA MET A 148 -8.91 2.06 15.07
C MET A 148 -7.97 3.14 15.58
#